data_0adfa4eac3a97eef4635ee2ebb4e3452
#
_entry.id   0adfa4eac3a97eef4635ee2ebb4e3452
#
_cell.length_a   1.000
_cell.length_b   1.000
_cell.length_c   1.000
_cell.angle_alpha   90.00
_cell.angle_beta   90.00
_cell.angle_gamma   90.00
#
_symmetry.space_group_name_H-M   'P 1'
#
loop_
_entity.id
_entity.type
_entity.pdbx_description
1 polymer ?
#
loop_
_entity_poly.entity_id
_entity_poly.type
_entity_poly.pdbx_seq_one_letter_code
_entity_poly.pdbx_strand_id
1 'polypeptide(L)'
;MREIGKSKIEYPDTYIVIDIETTGLDPETERLIEVAAIKYVNHKEVARFSELINPLRDQLPADLLDKDKTIYISDFIENLTGISNSMLHDARGEKDVLKEYIKFIGNDMIIGHNVRFDISFIYDALLKDYGVLFQNDYIDTLKIARKLLHEDLKRFRLKDLADHYHIDYSHAHRAVNDCEITHDVYEKMMEDIFNNFGTIENYRKKRKNKKQKG
;
A
#
# COMPACT_ATOMS: atom_id res chain seq x y z
N MET A 1 5.63 19.89 3.84
CA MET A 1 5.26 19.10 2.61
C MET A 1 6.20 17.90 2.56
N ARG A 2 5.70 16.67 2.42
CA ARG A 2 6.54 15.46 2.36
C ARG A 2 7.33 15.40 1.05
N GLU A 3 8.62 15.15 1.15
CA GLU A 3 9.52 14.95 0.00
C GLU A 3 9.51 13.47 -0.40
N ILE A 4 8.48 13.06 -1.11
CA ILE A 4 8.30 11.69 -1.59
C ILE A 4 8.85 11.50 -3.01
N GLY A 5 9.07 10.23 -3.39
CA GLY A 5 9.49 9.86 -4.74
C GLY A 5 8.48 10.24 -5.84
N LYS A 6 8.83 9.96 -7.07
CA LYS A 6 8.04 10.33 -8.25
C LYS A 6 7.01 9.28 -8.60
N SER A 7 5.79 9.72 -8.90
CA SER A 7 4.76 8.85 -9.45
C SER A 7 5.07 8.49 -10.91
N LYS A 8 5.16 7.20 -11.19
CA LYS A 8 5.48 6.63 -12.50
C LYS A 8 4.31 5.86 -13.10
N ILE A 9 4.38 5.57 -14.37
CA ILE A 9 3.60 4.54 -15.07
C ILE A 9 4.63 3.77 -15.88
N GLU A 10 5.07 2.65 -15.36
CA GLU A 10 6.13 1.81 -15.91
C GLU A 10 5.75 0.36 -15.70
N TYR A 11 6.48 -0.57 -16.30
CA TYR A 11 6.34 -2.01 -16.10
C TYR A 11 7.73 -2.60 -15.83
N PRO A 12 8.26 -2.37 -14.61
CA PRO A 12 9.60 -2.80 -14.25
C PRO A 12 9.66 -4.31 -13.98
N ASP A 13 10.79 -4.95 -14.28
CA ASP A 13 11.02 -6.36 -13.98
C ASP A 13 11.14 -6.63 -12.47
N THR A 14 11.53 -5.60 -11.68
CA THR A 14 11.67 -5.71 -10.22
C THR A 14 10.94 -4.58 -9.54
N TYR A 15 10.10 -4.92 -8.58
CA TYR A 15 9.31 -3.98 -7.78
C TYR A 15 8.85 -4.60 -6.46
N ILE A 16 8.34 -3.76 -5.58
CA ILE A 16 7.71 -4.17 -4.33
C ILE A 16 6.30 -3.63 -4.30
N VAL A 17 5.33 -4.51 -4.04
CA VAL A 17 3.96 -4.10 -3.73
C VAL A 17 3.84 -3.90 -2.24
N ILE A 18 3.29 -2.76 -1.83
CA ILE A 18 3.07 -2.43 -0.43
C ILE A 18 1.60 -2.17 -0.14
N ASP A 19 1.22 -2.45 1.09
CA ASP A 19 -0.05 -2.07 1.70
C ASP A 19 0.11 -1.94 3.20
N ILE A 20 -0.74 -1.13 3.86
CA ILE A 20 -0.72 -0.92 5.30
C ILE A 20 -2.12 -0.94 5.88
N GLU A 21 -2.23 -1.33 7.16
CA GLU A 21 -3.42 -1.07 7.98
C GLU A 21 -3.09 -0.02 9.06
N THR A 22 -4.07 0.81 9.37
CA THR A 22 -3.91 1.96 10.28
C THR A 22 -5.07 2.08 11.26
N THR A 23 -4.88 2.83 12.33
CA THR A 23 -5.96 3.15 13.30
C THR A 23 -7.00 4.12 12.73
N GLY A 24 -6.72 4.78 11.60
CA GLY A 24 -7.59 5.74 10.93
C GLY A 24 -6.93 6.37 9.70
N LEU A 25 -7.45 7.51 9.23
CA LEU A 25 -7.09 8.04 7.92
C LEU A 25 -6.03 9.16 7.92
N ASP A 26 -5.75 9.77 9.06
CA ASP A 26 -4.85 10.93 9.14
C ASP A 26 -3.46 10.53 9.68
N PRO A 27 -2.41 10.55 8.85
CA PRO A 27 -1.06 10.16 9.27
C PRO A 27 -0.44 11.05 10.38
N GLU A 28 -1.00 12.24 10.65
CA GLU A 28 -0.53 13.10 11.74
C GLU A 28 -1.03 12.63 13.10
N THR A 29 -2.22 12.03 13.17
CA THR A 29 -2.87 11.63 14.42
C THR A 29 -2.98 10.12 14.59
N GLU A 30 -3.07 9.38 13.51
CA GLU A 30 -3.27 7.94 13.49
C GLU A 30 -1.95 7.17 13.43
N ARG A 31 -2.00 5.83 13.59
CA ARG A 31 -0.84 4.95 13.70
C ARG A 31 -0.92 3.76 12.78
N LEU A 32 0.24 3.25 12.40
CA LEU A 32 0.38 1.96 11.72
C LEU A 32 0.02 0.82 12.68
N ILE A 33 -0.74 -0.17 12.20
CA ILE A 33 -1.07 -1.41 12.93
C ILE A 33 -0.68 -2.67 12.17
N GLU A 34 -0.50 -2.60 10.85
CA GLU A 34 0.10 -3.64 10.02
C GLU A 34 0.86 -3.00 8.86
N VAL A 35 1.98 -3.58 8.47
CA VAL A 35 2.71 -3.25 7.25
C VAL A 35 2.99 -4.52 6.48
N ALA A 36 2.77 -4.50 5.17
CA ALA A 36 3.11 -5.58 4.27
C ALA A 36 3.87 -5.09 3.05
N ALA A 37 4.75 -5.96 2.55
CA ALA A 37 5.48 -5.74 1.32
C ALA A 37 5.76 -7.08 0.64
N ILE A 38 5.50 -7.19 -0.65
CA ILE A 38 5.84 -8.38 -1.44
C ILE A 38 6.76 -7.97 -2.58
N LYS A 39 7.92 -8.59 -2.65
CA LYS A 39 8.91 -8.36 -3.69
C LYS A 39 8.67 -9.28 -4.87
N TYR A 40 8.63 -8.69 -6.05
CA TYR A 40 8.51 -9.39 -7.33
C TYR A 40 9.74 -9.17 -8.17
N VAL A 41 10.21 -10.25 -8.82
CA VAL A 41 11.29 -10.24 -9.83
C VAL A 41 10.81 -11.01 -11.04
N ASN A 42 10.86 -10.40 -12.22
CA ASN A 42 10.25 -10.92 -13.45
C ASN A 42 8.78 -11.31 -13.21
N HIS A 43 8.05 -10.44 -12.50
CA HIS A 43 6.61 -10.58 -12.16
C HIS A 43 6.27 -11.83 -11.33
N LYS A 44 7.26 -12.43 -10.65
CA LYS A 44 7.08 -13.55 -9.73
C LYS A 44 7.49 -13.14 -8.33
N GLU A 45 6.68 -13.52 -7.35
CA GLU A 45 7.03 -13.32 -5.95
C GLU A 45 8.34 -14.05 -5.61
N VAL A 46 9.24 -13.33 -4.94
CA VAL A 46 10.52 -13.90 -4.47
C VAL A 46 10.73 -13.73 -2.97
N ALA A 47 10.05 -12.78 -2.34
CA ALA A 47 10.11 -12.55 -0.90
C ALA A 47 8.88 -11.76 -0.43
N ARG A 48 8.53 -11.93 0.84
CA ARG A 48 7.47 -11.14 1.50
C ARG A 48 7.86 -10.71 2.90
N PHE A 49 7.30 -9.61 3.32
CA PHE A 49 7.34 -9.07 4.67
C PHE A 49 5.91 -8.77 5.09
N SER A 50 5.50 -9.19 6.29
CA SER A 50 4.19 -8.86 6.86
C SER A 50 4.30 -8.91 8.37
N GLU A 51 4.07 -7.79 9.04
CA GLU A 51 4.19 -7.66 10.49
C GLU A 51 3.08 -6.77 11.04
N LEU A 52 2.49 -7.23 12.15
CA LEU A 52 1.64 -6.39 12.99
C LEU A 52 2.49 -5.42 13.81
N ILE A 53 1.93 -4.26 14.09
CA ILE A 53 2.57 -3.21 14.88
C ILE A 53 1.70 -2.89 16.09
N ASN A 54 2.29 -2.95 17.29
CA ASN A 54 1.65 -2.40 18.48
C ASN A 54 1.84 -0.87 18.51
N PRO A 55 0.78 -0.08 18.30
CA PRO A 55 0.90 1.36 18.12
C PRO A 55 1.31 2.13 19.38
N LEU A 56 1.27 1.49 20.56
CA LEU A 56 1.59 2.11 21.85
C LEU A 56 2.90 1.61 22.46
N ARG A 57 3.49 0.51 21.98
CA ARG A 57 4.65 -0.12 22.60
C ARG A 57 5.87 0.79 22.72
N ASP A 58 6.09 1.65 21.75
CA ASP A 58 7.19 2.62 21.77
C ASP A 58 6.85 3.92 22.52
N GLN A 59 5.62 4.05 22.99
CA GLN A 59 5.11 5.27 23.63
C GLN A 59 4.90 5.10 25.14
N LEU A 60 4.58 3.88 25.58
CA LEU A 60 4.24 3.56 26.95
C LEU A 60 5.16 2.45 27.51
N PRO A 61 5.53 2.53 28.79
CA PRO A 61 6.16 1.42 29.51
C PRO A 61 5.31 0.14 29.44
N ALA A 62 5.97 -1.02 29.35
CA ALA A 62 5.28 -2.29 29.16
C ALA A 62 4.31 -2.66 30.29
N ASP A 63 4.59 -2.20 31.52
CA ASP A 63 3.73 -2.38 32.70
C ASP A 63 2.43 -1.56 32.67
N LEU A 64 2.35 -0.55 31.79
CA LEU A 64 1.14 0.22 31.55
C LEU A 64 0.29 -0.36 30.41
N LEU A 65 0.78 -1.36 29.67
CA LEU A 65 0.05 -2.04 28.59
C LEU A 65 -0.64 -3.29 29.15
N ASP A 66 -1.86 -3.13 29.64
CA ASP A 66 -2.69 -4.22 30.14
C ASP A 66 -3.45 -4.90 28.98
N LYS A 67 -3.25 -6.20 28.79
CA LYS A 67 -3.82 -6.97 27.68
C LYS A 67 -5.35 -6.89 27.62
N ASP A 68 -6.00 -6.82 28.77
CA ASP A 68 -7.46 -6.85 28.87
C ASP A 68 -8.11 -5.47 28.92
N LYS A 69 -7.31 -4.40 29.07
CA LYS A 69 -7.82 -3.03 29.26
C LYS A 69 -7.32 -2.03 28.23
N THR A 70 -6.16 -2.27 27.62
CA THR A 70 -5.61 -1.34 26.63
C THR A 70 -6.36 -1.49 25.31
N ILE A 71 -6.97 -0.40 24.87
CA ILE A 71 -7.64 -0.32 23.57
C ILE A 71 -6.68 0.33 22.58
N TYR A 72 -6.26 -0.43 21.56
CA TYR A 72 -5.33 0.01 20.50
C TYR A 72 -6.11 0.55 19.30
N ILE A 73 -7.26 -0.07 19.00
CA ILE A 73 -8.11 0.24 17.85
C ILE A 73 -9.59 0.21 18.25
N SER A 74 -10.40 0.91 17.48
CA SER A 74 -11.86 0.87 17.64
C SER A 74 -12.46 -0.42 17.09
N ASP A 75 -13.67 -0.78 17.54
CA ASP A 75 -14.44 -1.90 16.99
C ASP A 75 -14.64 -1.79 15.47
N PHE A 76 -14.73 -0.55 14.96
CA PHE A 76 -14.86 -0.32 13.52
C PHE A 76 -13.61 -0.80 12.76
N ILE A 77 -12.41 -0.46 13.24
CA ILE A 77 -11.14 -0.90 12.62
C ILE A 77 -10.97 -2.40 12.78
N GLU A 78 -11.27 -2.96 13.96
CA GLU A 78 -11.22 -4.40 14.20
C GLU A 78 -12.13 -5.18 13.22
N ASN A 79 -13.37 -4.72 13.04
CA ASN A 79 -14.30 -5.34 12.08
C ASN A 79 -13.87 -5.16 10.63
N LEU A 80 -13.19 -4.06 10.29
CA LEU A 80 -12.74 -3.78 8.93
C LEU A 80 -11.53 -4.64 8.55
N THR A 81 -10.53 -4.74 9.44
CA THR A 81 -9.23 -5.37 9.15
C THR A 81 -9.11 -6.79 9.65
N GLY A 82 -9.99 -7.20 10.58
CA GLY A 82 -9.88 -8.47 11.31
C GLY A 82 -8.70 -8.52 12.29
N ILE A 83 -8.01 -7.39 12.50
CA ILE A 83 -6.91 -7.27 13.48
C ILE A 83 -7.53 -6.97 14.83
N SER A 84 -7.35 -7.85 15.83
CA SER A 84 -7.89 -7.64 17.16
C SER A 84 -6.95 -6.86 18.09
N ASN A 85 -7.52 -6.24 19.11
CA ASN A 85 -6.75 -5.58 20.17
C ASN A 85 -5.76 -6.53 20.84
N SER A 86 -6.12 -7.81 21.01
CA SER A 86 -5.24 -8.82 21.60
C SER A 86 -4.05 -9.17 20.68
N MET A 87 -4.23 -9.18 19.36
CA MET A 87 -3.15 -9.37 18.38
C MET A 87 -2.16 -8.20 18.43
N LEU A 88 -2.65 -6.98 18.54
CA LEU A 88 -1.80 -5.79 18.63
C LEU A 88 -1.06 -5.71 19.96
N HIS A 89 -1.65 -6.19 21.05
CA HIS A 89 -0.94 -6.25 22.33
C HIS A 89 0.35 -7.06 22.24
N ASP A 90 0.31 -8.21 21.58
CA ASP A 90 1.45 -9.13 21.46
C ASP A 90 2.43 -8.72 20.33
N ALA A 91 2.05 -7.75 19.49
CA ALA A 91 2.86 -7.29 18.37
C ALA A 91 4.10 -6.47 18.80
N ARG A 92 5.04 -6.36 17.87
CA ARG A 92 6.28 -5.56 18.03
C ARG A 92 5.99 -4.08 17.96
N GLY A 93 6.88 -3.25 18.46
CA GLY A 93 6.80 -1.79 18.33
C GLY A 93 7.08 -1.30 16.92
N GLU A 94 6.56 -0.10 16.60
CA GLU A 94 6.68 0.55 15.29
C GLU A 94 8.13 0.70 14.85
N LYS A 95 9.02 1.11 15.78
CA LYS A 95 10.45 1.31 15.48
C LYS A 95 11.11 0.04 14.96
N ASP A 96 11.03 -1.05 15.71
CA ASP A 96 11.68 -2.28 15.32
C ASP A 96 11.16 -2.83 13.99
N VAL A 97 9.84 -2.79 13.78
CA VAL A 97 9.23 -3.26 12.55
C VAL A 97 9.63 -2.40 11.36
N LEU A 98 9.53 -1.08 11.46
CA LEU A 98 9.87 -0.18 10.35
C LEU A 98 11.35 -0.22 9.97
N LYS A 99 12.26 -0.45 10.93
CA LYS A 99 13.68 -0.64 10.64
C LYS A 99 13.95 -1.82 9.72
N GLU A 100 13.25 -2.93 9.93
CA GLU A 100 13.35 -4.12 9.08
C GLU A 100 12.61 -3.92 7.75
N TYR A 101 11.44 -3.29 7.80
CA TYR A 101 10.61 -2.99 6.64
C TYR A 101 11.34 -2.13 5.60
N ILE A 102 11.97 -1.03 6.01
CA ILE A 102 12.74 -0.19 5.09
C ILE A 102 13.97 -0.89 4.51
N LYS A 103 14.59 -1.78 5.30
CA LYS A 103 15.70 -2.61 4.82
C LYS A 103 15.22 -3.61 3.76
N PHE A 104 14.02 -4.17 3.93
CA PHE A 104 13.39 -5.07 2.97
C PHE A 104 13.05 -4.35 1.66
N ILE A 105 12.47 -3.15 1.74
CA ILE A 105 12.10 -2.34 0.57
C ILE A 105 13.33 -1.83 -0.18
N GLY A 106 14.36 -1.38 0.53
CA GLY A 106 15.53 -0.77 -0.09
C GLY A 106 15.17 0.40 -1.01
N ASN A 107 15.71 0.40 -2.23
CA ASN A 107 15.48 1.45 -3.24
C ASN A 107 14.58 0.98 -4.39
N ASP A 108 13.88 -0.14 -4.25
CA ASP A 108 13.06 -0.69 -5.30
C ASP A 108 11.85 0.21 -5.61
N MET A 109 11.32 0.09 -6.82
CA MET A 109 10.07 0.73 -7.24
C MET A 109 8.93 0.20 -6.39
N ILE A 110 8.12 1.11 -5.84
CA ILE A 110 6.93 0.74 -5.07
C ILE A 110 5.70 0.71 -5.94
N ILE A 111 4.83 -0.28 -5.74
CA ILE A 111 3.48 -0.35 -6.30
C ILE A 111 2.49 -0.44 -5.15
N GLY A 112 1.33 0.21 -5.28
CA GLY A 112 0.23 0.08 -4.35
C GLY A 112 -1.05 0.71 -4.89
N HIS A 113 -2.16 0.47 -4.20
CA HIS A 113 -3.46 1.03 -4.58
C HIS A 113 -3.79 2.26 -3.74
N ASN A 114 -3.84 3.45 -4.35
CA ASN A 114 -3.88 4.72 -3.63
C ASN A 114 -2.62 4.91 -2.74
N VAL A 115 -1.52 4.39 -3.19
CA VAL A 115 -0.26 4.20 -2.45
C VAL A 115 0.32 5.46 -1.80
N ARG A 116 -0.16 6.66 -2.16
CA ARG A 116 0.24 7.89 -1.47
C ARG A 116 -0.25 7.95 -0.02
N PHE A 117 -1.33 7.27 0.29
CA PHE A 117 -1.81 7.09 1.65
C PHE A 117 -0.74 6.32 2.46
N ASP A 118 -0.35 5.16 1.99
CA ASP A 118 0.66 4.28 2.62
C ASP A 118 2.00 4.99 2.78
N ILE A 119 2.49 5.60 1.69
CA ILE A 119 3.74 6.37 1.69
C ILE A 119 3.70 7.50 2.73
N SER A 120 2.55 8.13 2.95
CA SER A 120 2.44 9.24 3.90
C SER A 120 2.62 8.76 5.35
N PHE A 121 2.01 7.65 5.73
CA PHE A 121 2.19 7.05 7.06
C PHE A 121 3.61 6.57 7.28
N ILE A 122 4.16 5.81 6.32
CA ILE A 122 5.54 5.29 6.40
C ILE A 122 6.55 6.45 6.45
N TYR A 123 6.36 7.49 5.62
CA TYR A 123 7.22 8.67 5.59
C TYR A 123 7.25 9.39 6.94
N ASP A 124 6.09 9.66 7.53
CA ASP A 124 6.00 10.41 8.80
C ASP A 124 6.58 9.60 9.96
N ALA A 125 6.32 8.30 10.01
CA ALA A 125 6.88 7.42 11.03
C ALA A 125 8.41 7.32 10.91
N LEU A 126 8.95 7.13 9.70
CA LEU A 126 10.40 7.07 9.47
C LEU A 126 11.11 8.38 9.75
N LEU A 127 10.51 9.50 9.35
CA LEU A 127 11.07 10.82 9.62
C LEU A 127 11.12 11.10 11.12
N LYS A 128 10.03 10.79 11.83
CA LYS A 128 9.92 10.98 13.28
C LYS A 128 10.92 10.13 14.05
N ASP A 129 11.02 8.84 13.73
CA ASP A 129 11.75 7.88 14.56
C ASP A 129 13.22 7.74 14.17
N TYR A 130 13.56 8.02 12.89
CA TYR A 130 14.90 7.79 12.35
C TYR A 130 15.50 8.99 11.63
N GLY A 131 14.74 10.06 11.36
CA GLY A 131 15.18 11.17 10.53
C GLY A 131 15.44 10.77 9.06
N VAL A 132 14.83 9.67 8.59
CA VAL A 132 15.01 9.12 7.24
C VAL A 132 13.84 9.51 6.36
N LEU A 133 14.13 9.93 5.14
CA LEU A 133 13.12 10.24 4.13
C LEU A 133 12.77 8.97 3.33
N PHE A 134 11.48 8.72 3.13
CA PHE A 134 10.97 7.64 2.29
C PHE A 134 10.73 8.18 0.87
N GLN A 135 11.68 7.98 -0.04
CA GLN A 135 11.73 8.66 -1.35
C GLN A 135 11.71 7.68 -2.54
N ASN A 136 11.30 6.44 -2.35
CA ASN A 136 11.14 5.48 -3.43
C ASN A 136 10.18 6.01 -4.50
N ASP A 137 10.54 5.90 -5.78
CA ASP A 137 9.61 6.14 -6.88
C ASP A 137 8.47 5.10 -6.82
N TYR A 138 7.27 5.48 -7.25
CA TYR A 138 6.10 4.64 -7.06
C TYR A 138 5.13 4.63 -8.24
N ILE A 139 4.39 3.54 -8.36
CA ILE A 139 3.29 3.32 -9.29
C ILE A 139 1.99 3.20 -8.47
N ASP A 140 1.02 4.04 -8.80
CA ASP A 140 -0.27 4.07 -8.14
C ASP A 140 -1.33 3.44 -9.05
N THR A 141 -1.78 2.23 -8.70
CA THR A 141 -2.77 1.47 -9.49
C THR A 141 -4.10 2.20 -9.60
N LEU A 142 -4.50 2.97 -8.57
CA LEU A 142 -5.69 3.82 -8.62
C LEU A 142 -5.61 4.88 -9.74
N LYS A 143 -4.43 5.48 -9.95
CA LYS A 143 -4.23 6.47 -11.03
C LYS A 143 -4.29 5.83 -12.41
N ILE A 144 -3.72 4.61 -12.54
CA ILE A 144 -3.80 3.86 -13.78
C ILE A 144 -5.24 3.49 -14.07
N ALA A 145 -5.94 2.89 -13.10
CA ALA A 145 -7.33 2.46 -13.23
C ALA A 145 -8.27 3.61 -13.64
N ARG A 146 -8.19 4.75 -12.95
CA ARG A 146 -8.99 5.94 -13.29
C ARG A 146 -8.80 6.45 -14.72
N LYS A 147 -7.63 6.20 -15.31
CA LYS A 147 -7.35 6.59 -16.68
C LYS A 147 -7.72 5.51 -17.69
N LEU A 148 -7.46 4.25 -17.34
CA LEU A 148 -7.67 3.10 -18.22
C LEU A 148 -9.14 2.73 -18.32
N LEU A 149 -9.83 2.63 -17.17
CA LEU A 149 -11.15 2.04 -16.99
C LEU A 149 -12.26 3.08 -16.76
N HIS A 150 -12.04 4.37 -17.08
CA HIS A 150 -13.00 5.45 -16.80
C HIS A 150 -14.33 5.33 -17.56
N GLU A 151 -14.37 4.55 -18.64
CA GLU A 151 -15.59 4.27 -19.42
C GLU A 151 -16.32 3.02 -18.86
N ASP A 152 -15.59 2.12 -18.19
CA ASP A 152 -16.09 0.83 -17.72
C ASP A 152 -16.55 0.87 -16.25
N LEU A 153 -15.87 1.69 -15.44
CA LEU A 153 -16.11 1.73 -13.99
C LEU A 153 -16.46 3.14 -13.49
N LYS A 154 -17.36 3.18 -12.50
CA LYS A 154 -17.72 4.41 -11.77
C LYS A 154 -16.93 4.59 -10.49
N ARG A 155 -16.44 3.51 -9.90
CA ARG A 155 -15.64 3.45 -8.68
C ARG A 155 -14.38 2.66 -8.95
N PHE A 156 -13.31 2.96 -8.23
CA PHE A 156 -11.97 2.42 -8.48
C PHE A 156 -11.30 1.97 -7.18
N ARG A 157 -12.08 1.47 -6.20
CA ARG A 157 -11.52 0.81 -5.02
C ARG A 157 -10.86 -0.50 -5.46
N LEU A 158 -9.94 -1.02 -4.68
CA LEU A 158 -9.27 -2.28 -4.99
C LEU A 158 -10.28 -3.40 -5.27
N LYS A 159 -11.34 -3.51 -4.44
CA LYS A 159 -12.47 -4.43 -4.67
C LYS A 159 -13.14 -4.24 -6.03
N ASP A 160 -13.42 -2.98 -6.45
CA ASP A 160 -14.10 -2.72 -7.71
C ASP A 160 -13.25 -3.17 -8.91
N LEU A 161 -11.90 -3.08 -8.78
CA LEU A 161 -10.95 -3.54 -9.78
C LEU A 161 -10.81 -5.07 -9.76
N ALA A 162 -10.74 -5.68 -8.58
CA ALA A 162 -10.72 -7.13 -8.43
C ALA A 162 -11.98 -7.77 -9.05
N ASP A 163 -13.16 -7.22 -8.77
CA ASP A 163 -14.43 -7.66 -9.36
C ASP A 163 -14.40 -7.54 -10.91
N HIS A 164 -13.87 -6.42 -11.45
CA HIS A 164 -13.76 -6.17 -12.88
C HIS A 164 -12.85 -7.18 -13.59
N TYR A 165 -11.74 -7.54 -12.96
CA TYR A 165 -10.75 -8.47 -13.51
C TYR A 165 -10.96 -9.93 -13.08
N HIS A 166 -12.04 -10.22 -12.34
CA HIS A 166 -12.38 -11.55 -11.80
C HIS A 166 -11.27 -12.13 -10.91
N ILE A 167 -10.64 -11.26 -10.11
CA ILE A 167 -9.64 -11.62 -9.10
C ILE A 167 -10.36 -11.92 -7.79
N ASP A 168 -9.96 -13.00 -7.11
CA ASP A 168 -10.53 -13.37 -5.80
C ASP A 168 -10.22 -12.28 -4.75
N TYR A 169 -11.26 -11.78 -4.12
CA TYR A 169 -11.20 -10.74 -3.08
C TYR A 169 -11.66 -11.27 -1.71
N SER A 170 -11.86 -12.58 -1.57
CA SER A 170 -12.42 -13.19 -0.35
C SER A 170 -11.51 -13.07 0.87
N HIS A 171 -10.21 -12.88 0.66
CA HIS A 171 -9.18 -12.80 1.70
C HIS A 171 -8.66 -11.38 1.95
N ALA A 172 -9.32 -10.37 1.40
CA ALA A 172 -8.95 -8.96 1.58
C ALA A 172 -9.01 -8.47 3.05
N HIS A 173 -8.53 -7.24 3.26
CA HIS A 173 -8.47 -6.58 4.57
C HIS A 173 -7.40 -7.14 5.52
N ARG A 174 -6.35 -7.72 4.96
CA ARG A 174 -5.05 -7.92 5.59
C ARG A 174 -4.02 -7.40 4.61
N ALA A 175 -3.11 -6.57 5.07
CA ALA A 175 -2.18 -5.85 4.20
C ALA A 175 -1.43 -6.77 3.22
N VAL A 176 -1.04 -7.98 3.62
CA VAL A 176 -0.36 -8.92 2.71
C VAL A 176 -1.28 -9.41 1.59
N ASN A 177 -2.56 -9.65 1.88
CA ASN A 177 -3.53 -10.11 0.88
C ASN A 177 -3.88 -8.97 -0.11
N ASP A 178 -3.99 -7.73 0.40
CA ASP A 178 -4.22 -6.56 -0.43
C ASP A 178 -3.01 -6.24 -1.32
N CYS A 179 -1.77 -6.58 -0.88
CA CYS A 179 -0.60 -6.59 -1.76
C CYS A 179 -0.74 -7.60 -2.92
N GLU A 180 -1.18 -8.84 -2.65
CA GLU A 180 -1.39 -9.87 -3.68
C GLU A 180 -2.46 -9.42 -4.69
N ILE A 181 -3.61 -8.96 -4.21
CA ILE A 181 -4.70 -8.46 -5.05
C ILE A 181 -4.23 -7.26 -5.88
N THR A 182 -3.47 -6.34 -5.28
CA THR A 182 -2.92 -5.16 -5.97
C THR A 182 -1.94 -5.56 -7.07
N HIS A 183 -1.10 -6.58 -6.84
CA HIS A 183 -0.24 -7.15 -7.88
C HIS A 183 -1.06 -7.68 -9.05
N ASP A 184 -2.04 -8.55 -8.79
CA ASP A 184 -2.85 -9.16 -9.82
C ASP A 184 -3.64 -8.13 -10.65
N VAL A 185 -4.21 -7.13 -9.98
CA VAL A 185 -4.87 -5.98 -10.63
C VAL A 185 -3.88 -5.20 -11.50
N TYR A 186 -2.66 -4.97 -11.00
CA TYR A 186 -1.64 -4.27 -11.76
C TYR A 186 -1.24 -5.02 -13.02
N GLU A 187 -0.99 -6.33 -12.93
CA GLU A 187 -0.65 -7.18 -14.07
C GLU A 187 -1.76 -7.14 -15.14
N LYS A 188 -3.03 -7.27 -14.73
CA LYS A 188 -4.18 -7.18 -15.64
C LYS A 188 -4.30 -5.83 -16.33
N MET A 189 -4.06 -4.73 -15.60
CA MET A 189 -4.05 -3.40 -16.20
C MET A 189 -2.90 -3.21 -17.19
N MET A 190 -1.73 -3.80 -16.93
CA MET A 190 -0.61 -3.76 -17.87
C MET A 190 -0.91 -4.57 -19.12
N GLU A 191 -1.52 -5.76 -19.00
CA GLU A 191 -2.01 -6.55 -20.12
C GLU A 191 -2.97 -5.72 -21.00
N ASP A 192 -3.95 -5.05 -20.40
CA ASP A 192 -4.87 -4.17 -21.13
C ASP A 192 -4.17 -2.99 -21.81
N ILE A 193 -3.18 -2.39 -21.16
CA ILE A 193 -2.40 -1.31 -21.76
C ILE A 193 -1.64 -1.80 -22.99
N PHE A 194 -1.00 -2.95 -22.93
CA PHE A 194 -0.28 -3.51 -24.07
C PHE A 194 -1.24 -3.91 -25.20
N ASN A 195 -2.35 -4.56 -24.89
CA ASN A 195 -3.36 -4.97 -25.88
C ASN A 195 -4.00 -3.76 -26.58
N ASN A 196 -4.34 -2.69 -25.85
CA ASN A 196 -5.08 -1.56 -26.40
C ASN A 196 -4.18 -0.46 -26.99
N PHE A 197 -2.91 -0.34 -26.54
CA PHE A 197 -2.01 0.76 -26.92
C PHE A 197 -0.67 0.31 -27.46
N GLY A 198 -0.34 -0.99 -27.38
CA GLY A 198 0.92 -1.57 -27.79
C GLY A 198 2.08 -1.25 -26.86
N THR A 199 2.16 -0.03 -26.32
CA THR A 199 3.22 0.40 -25.40
C THR A 199 2.70 1.33 -24.31
N ILE A 200 3.42 1.38 -23.18
CA ILE A 200 3.14 2.34 -22.09
C ILE A 200 3.31 3.80 -22.57
N GLU A 201 4.25 4.05 -23.47
CA GLU A 201 4.47 5.39 -24.03
C GLU A 201 3.25 5.87 -24.83
N ASN A 202 2.66 5.02 -25.66
CA ASN A 202 1.44 5.32 -26.39
C ASN A 202 0.26 5.59 -25.44
N TYR A 203 0.11 4.76 -24.40
CA TYR A 203 -0.88 4.99 -23.36
C TYR A 203 -0.69 6.34 -22.64
N ARG A 204 0.56 6.75 -22.36
CA ARG A 204 0.86 8.08 -21.77
C ARG A 204 0.46 9.22 -22.71
N LYS A 205 0.73 9.11 -24.02
CA LYS A 205 0.49 10.16 -25.05
C LYS A 205 -0.98 10.41 -25.33
N LYS A 206 -1.87 9.40 -25.26
CA LYS A 206 -3.31 9.55 -25.58
C LYS A 206 -4.01 10.66 -24.77
N ARG A 207 -3.50 11.05 -23.61
CA ARG A 207 -4.04 12.14 -22.78
C ARG A 207 -3.78 13.55 -23.33
N LYS A 208 -2.71 13.75 -24.10
CA LYS A 208 -2.35 15.09 -24.62
C LYS A 208 -3.30 15.56 -25.71
N ASN A 209 -3.83 14.65 -26.52
CA ASN A 209 -4.64 14.99 -27.71
C ASN A 209 -6.11 15.33 -27.38
N LYS A 210 -6.67 14.91 -26.23
CA LYS A 210 -8.04 15.31 -25.82
C LYS A 210 -8.12 16.75 -25.28
N LYS A 211 -7.01 17.34 -24.79
CA LYS A 211 -6.98 18.74 -24.31
C LYS A 211 -6.82 19.78 -25.42
N GLN A 212 -6.51 19.36 -26.66
CA GLN A 212 -6.33 20.28 -27.81
C GLN A 212 -7.58 20.35 -28.72
N LYS A 213 -8.64 19.60 -28.40
CA LYS A 213 -9.90 19.57 -29.18
C LYS A 213 -11.14 20.03 -28.39
N GLY A 214 -10.95 20.71 -27.26
CA GLY A 214 -12.03 21.33 -26.48
C GLY A 214 -11.80 22.81 -26.31
#